data_df3fe9188ef1749a82743c883542ca81
#
_entry.id   df3fe9188ef1749a82743c883542ca81
#
_cell.length_a   1.000
_cell.length_b   1.000
_cell.length_c   1.000
_cell.angle_alpha   90.00
_cell.angle_beta   90.00
_cell.angle_gamma   90.00
#
_symmetry.space_group_name_H-M   'P 1'
#
loop_
_entity.id
_entity.type
_entity.pdbx_description
1 polymer ?
#
loop_
_entity_poly.entity_id
_entity_poly.type
_entity_poly.pdbx_seq_one_letter_code
_entity_poly.pdbx_strand_id
1 'polypeptide(L)'
;MDMIFKDTECLLFDMDGVILDNTYDNNFWQNQIPSVLAKKRQISFEDAKRLAIQIFNYKKNSKDWYDLDYWSNMLDIDIEKQKKAKESYEKIRLYEGSISCLEKLKGKMKMILITNAHRKTLNIKLQKYDLSPYFDEMVCAHELHYVKEDVQLWYMLRSRYRIDFEKTVLIDDTIKNIYMGLSAGISKAIYLGNEKYASSNKILSMSSINDVPSAFN
;
A
#
# COMPACT_ATOMS: atom_id res chain seq x y z
N MET A 1 25.93 -9.82 -9.73
CA MET A 1 25.66 -8.91 -10.88
C MET A 1 24.40 -8.16 -10.51
N ASP A 2 24.58 -6.92 -10.09
CA ASP A 2 23.47 -6.11 -9.59
C ASP A 2 22.51 -5.83 -10.75
N MET A 3 21.21 -6.10 -10.52
CA MET A 3 20.18 -5.89 -11.52
C MET A 3 19.94 -4.38 -11.64
N ILE A 4 20.40 -3.78 -12.75
CA ILE A 4 20.20 -2.36 -13.04
C ILE A 4 19.03 -2.23 -14.01
N PHE A 5 18.10 -1.36 -13.71
CA PHE A 5 16.87 -1.13 -14.48
C PHE A 5 17.04 0.07 -15.44
N LYS A 6 17.93 -0.04 -16.44
CA LYS A 6 18.38 1.07 -17.30
C LYS A 6 17.28 1.68 -18.19
N ASP A 7 16.30 0.86 -18.61
CA ASP A 7 15.28 1.29 -19.59
C ASP A 7 13.93 1.59 -18.92
N THR A 8 13.95 1.93 -17.61
CA THR A 8 12.72 2.20 -16.87
C THR A 8 12.19 3.59 -17.19
N GLU A 9 10.94 3.66 -17.63
CA GLU A 9 10.22 4.90 -17.90
C GLU A 9 9.15 5.19 -16.83
N CYS A 10 8.68 4.17 -16.09
CA CYS A 10 7.64 4.30 -15.08
C CYS A 10 7.94 3.49 -13.81
N LEU A 11 7.69 4.09 -12.66
CA LEU A 11 7.71 3.45 -11.36
C LEU A 11 6.30 3.40 -10.77
N LEU A 12 5.88 2.22 -10.35
CA LEU A 12 4.67 2.01 -9.58
C LEU A 12 5.05 1.76 -8.13
N PHE A 13 4.71 2.68 -7.24
CA PHE A 13 5.02 2.59 -5.82
C PHE A 13 3.79 2.19 -5.01
N ASP A 14 3.93 1.17 -4.17
CA ASP A 14 3.04 1.04 -3.04
C ASP A 14 3.31 2.12 -2.00
N MET A 15 2.35 2.34 -1.11
CA MET A 15 2.45 3.32 -0.03
C MET A 15 2.79 2.67 1.30
N ASP A 16 1.94 1.75 1.75
CA ASP A 16 2.00 1.15 3.08
C ASP A 16 2.94 -0.06 3.09
N GLY A 17 3.94 -0.06 3.97
CA GLY A 17 5.00 -1.05 3.94
C GLY A 17 6.17 -0.68 3.01
N VAL A 18 6.03 0.37 2.19
CA VAL A 18 7.06 0.88 1.27
C VAL A 18 7.50 2.29 1.65
N ILE A 19 6.62 3.27 1.61
CA ILE A 19 6.88 4.69 1.95
C ILE A 19 6.52 4.97 3.40
N LEU A 20 5.34 4.53 3.81
CA LEU A 20 4.84 4.60 5.19
C LEU A 20 4.96 3.24 5.86
N ASP A 21 5.31 3.24 7.16
CA ASP A 21 5.27 2.01 7.93
C ASP A 21 3.83 1.54 8.20
N ASN A 22 3.68 0.27 8.54
CA ASN A 22 2.37 -0.32 8.77
C ASN A 22 1.81 -0.06 10.18
N THR A 23 2.49 0.76 11.02
CA THR A 23 2.12 0.98 12.43
C THR A 23 0.72 1.58 12.56
N TYR A 24 0.39 2.56 11.72
CA TYR A 24 -0.92 3.21 11.72
C TYR A 24 -2.06 2.21 11.47
N ASP A 25 -2.01 1.49 10.38
CA ASP A 25 -3.09 0.56 9.99
C ASP A 25 -3.15 -0.66 10.91
N ASN A 26 -1.99 -1.22 11.28
CA ASN A 26 -1.93 -2.34 12.21
C ASN A 26 -2.52 -1.98 13.58
N ASN A 27 -2.13 -0.83 14.15
CA ASN A 27 -2.68 -0.40 15.42
C ASN A 27 -4.18 -0.10 15.35
N PHE A 28 -4.62 0.51 14.23
CA PHE A 28 -6.02 0.84 14.02
C PHE A 28 -6.91 -0.40 14.06
N TRP A 29 -6.61 -1.38 13.21
CA TRP A 29 -7.43 -2.57 13.08
C TRP A 29 -7.27 -3.59 14.20
N GLN A 30 -6.06 -3.69 14.80
CA GLN A 30 -5.76 -4.69 15.83
C GLN A 30 -6.03 -4.22 17.28
N ASN A 31 -6.09 -2.91 17.51
CA ASN A 31 -6.26 -2.37 18.85
C ASN A 31 -7.39 -1.34 18.96
N GLN A 32 -7.41 -0.31 18.10
CA GLN A 32 -8.37 0.77 18.25
C GLN A 32 -9.81 0.33 17.95
N ILE A 33 -10.05 -0.34 16.82
CA ILE A 33 -11.38 -0.85 16.48
C ILE A 33 -11.87 -1.88 17.51
N PRO A 34 -11.07 -2.87 17.97
CA PRO A 34 -11.45 -3.72 19.10
C PRO A 34 -11.81 -2.94 20.37
N SER A 35 -11.07 -1.88 20.72
CA SER A 35 -11.37 -1.04 21.88
C SER A 35 -12.72 -0.32 21.75
N VAL A 36 -13.05 0.21 20.57
CA VAL A 36 -14.34 0.84 20.31
C VAL A 36 -15.48 -0.20 20.37
N LEU A 37 -15.27 -1.38 19.79
CA LEU A 37 -16.23 -2.49 19.85
C LEU A 37 -16.48 -2.98 21.27
N ALA A 38 -15.44 -3.11 22.10
CA ALA A 38 -15.55 -3.51 23.49
C ALA A 38 -16.46 -2.57 24.26
N LYS A 39 -16.22 -1.26 24.13
CA LYS A 39 -17.06 -0.22 24.76
C LYS A 39 -18.51 -0.26 24.24
N LYS A 40 -18.70 -0.35 22.92
CA LYS A 40 -20.00 -0.33 22.29
C LYS A 40 -20.85 -1.54 22.67
N ARG A 41 -20.25 -2.73 22.72
CA ARG A 41 -20.93 -4.00 23.01
C ARG A 41 -20.91 -4.40 24.48
N GLN A 42 -20.25 -3.62 25.34
CA GLN A 42 -20.09 -3.89 26.79
C GLN A 42 -19.47 -5.28 27.06
N ILE A 43 -18.45 -5.64 26.27
CA ILE A 43 -17.68 -6.88 26.41
C ILE A 43 -16.22 -6.58 26.72
N SER A 44 -15.45 -7.61 27.09
CA SER A 44 -14.01 -7.44 27.32
C SER A 44 -13.27 -7.05 26.02
N PHE A 45 -12.11 -6.40 26.17
CA PHE A 45 -11.24 -6.08 25.02
C PHE A 45 -10.84 -7.37 24.28
N GLU A 46 -10.51 -8.42 24.99
CA GLU A 46 -10.10 -9.70 24.41
C GLU A 46 -11.22 -10.36 23.58
N ASP A 47 -12.47 -10.29 24.07
CA ASP A 47 -13.63 -10.79 23.33
C ASP A 47 -13.89 -9.97 22.08
N ALA A 48 -13.82 -8.64 22.20
CA ALA A 48 -13.97 -7.72 21.07
C ALA A 48 -12.88 -7.94 20.01
N LYS A 49 -11.64 -8.17 20.44
CA LYS A 49 -10.51 -8.45 19.56
C LYS A 49 -10.69 -9.78 18.81
N ARG A 50 -11.10 -10.85 19.50
CA ARG A 50 -11.42 -12.14 18.86
C ARG A 50 -12.52 -11.99 17.83
N LEU A 51 -13.59 -11.29 18.18
CA LEU A 51 -14.71 -11.03 17.27
C LEU A 51 -14.27 -10.23 16.04
N ALA A 52 -13.51 -9.14 16.24
CA ALA A 52 -12.98 -8.31 15.15
C ALA A 52 -12.12 -9.13 14.19
N ILE A 53 -11.19 -9.95 14.69
CA ILE A 53 -10.34 -10.83 13.87
C ILE A 53 -11.16 -11.79 13.02
N GLN A 54 -12.21 -12.41 13.60
CA GLN A 54 -13.09 -13.32 12.86
C GLN A 54 -13.81 -12.61 11.71
N ILE A 55 -14.38 -11.42 11.99
CA ILE A 55 -15.10 -10.61 11.00
C ILE A 55 -14.12 -10.17 9.90
N PHE A 56 -12.93 -9.70 10.25
CA PHE A 56 -11.94 -9.23 9.31
C PHE A 56 -11.42 -10.35 8.40
N ASN A 57 -11.11 -11.53 8.96
CA ASN A 57 -10.61 -12.67 8.18
C ASN A 57 -11.59 -13.13 7.10
N TYR A 58 -12.90 -13.00 7.34
CA TYR A 58 -13.93 -13.35 6.35
C TYR A 58 -13.85 -12.50 5.08
N LYS A 59 -13.36 -11.27 5.18
CA LYS A 59 -13.26 -10.32 4.06
C LYS A 59 -11.85 -10.12 3.52
N LYS A 60 -10.87 -10.77 4.12
CA LYS A 60 -9.45 -10.62 3.73
C LYS A 60 -9.26 -10.84 2.22
N ASN A 61 -8.44 -9.99 1.59
CA ASN A 61 -8.14 -9.98 0.15
C ASN A 61 -9.36 -9.72 -0.76
N SER A 62 -10.43 -9.12 -0.24
CA SER A 62 -11.56 -8.66 -1.05
C SER A 62 -11.57 -7.13 -1.14
N LYS A 63 -12.32 -6.58 -2.08
CA LYS A 63 -12.55 -5.13 -2.20
C LYS A 63 -13.10 -4.54 -0.89
N ASP A 64 -14.04 -5.25 -0.25
CA ASP A 64 -14.67 -4.82 1.00
C ASP A 64 -13.66 -4.70 2.16
N TRP A 65 -12.55 -5.49 2.12
CA TRP A 65 -11.48 -5.41 3.11
C TRP A 65 -10.88 -4.01 3.23
N TYR A 66 -10.74 -3.32 2.12
CA TYR A 66 -10.15 -1.98 2.05
C TYR A 66 -11.18 -0.86 2.11
N ASP A 67 -12.49 -1.18 2.04
CA ASP A 67 -13.58 -0.20 1.98
C ASP A 67 -13.99 0.28 3.38
N LEU A 68 -13.73 1.56 3.68
CA LEU A 68 -14.07 2.15 4.98
C LEU A 68 -15.60 2.28 5.19
N ASP A 69 -16.36 2.50 4.12
CA ASP A 69 -17.81 2.66 4.21
C ASP A 69 -18.47 1.30 4.47
N TYR A 70 -17.94 0.23 3.84
CA TYR A 70 -18.33 -1.14 4.17
C TYR A 70 -18.14 -1.43 5.67
N TRP A 71 -16.94 -1.15 6.21
CA TRP A 71 -16.65 -1.39 7.62
C TRP A 71 -17.45 -0.49 8.56
N SER A 72 -17.72 0.75 8.17
CA SER A 72 -18.56 1.65 8.96
C SER A 72 -19.97 1.10 9.12
N ASN A 73 -20.55 0.59 8.03
CA ASN A 73 -21.88 -0.02 8.05
C ASN A 73 -21.89 -1.36 8.80
N MET A 74 -20.88 -2.22 8.55
CA MET A 74 -20.83 -3.56 9.14
C MET A 74 -20.65 -3.53 10.66
N LEU A 75 -19.85 -2.58 11.18
CA LEU A 75 -19.54 -2.46 12.61
C LEU A 75 -20.43 -1.44 13.32
N ASP A 76 -21.19 -0.65 12.57
CA ASP A 76 -21.95 0.51 13.06
C ASP A 76 -21.02 1.46 13.86
N ILE A 77 -19.87 1.78 13.25
CA ILE A 77 -18.81 2.66 13.77
C ILE A 77 -18.37 3.59 12.65
N ASP A 78 -18.32 4.89 12.90
CA ASP A 78 -17.72 5.83 11.95
C ASP A 78 -16.20 5.59 11.85
N ILE A 79 -15.80 4.72 10.92
CA ILE A 79 -14.40 4.31 10.72
C ILE A 79 -13.53 5.48 10.30
N GLU A 80 -14.04 6.37 9.46
CA GLU A 80 -13.27 7.55 9.03
C GLU A 80 -12.95 8.48 10.19
N LYS A 81 -13.94 8.76 11.05
CA LYS A 81 -13.75 9.55 12.26
C LYS A 81 -12.72 8.89 13.20
N GLN A 82 -12.80 7.57 13.39
CA GLN A 82 -11.83 6.85 14.21
C GLN A 82 -10.41 6.91 13.62
N LYS A 83 -10.26 6.82 12.30
CA LYS A 83 -8.97 6.95 11.63
C LYS A 83 -8.37 8.37 11.76
N LYS A 84 -9.20 9.40 11.83
CA LYS A 84 -8.78 10.80 12.04
C LYS A 84 -8.50 11.13 13.52
N ALA A 85 -8.86 10.26 14.45
CA ALA A 85 -8.61 10.50 15.86
C ALA A 85 -7.10 10.71 16.13
N LYS A 86 -6.77 11.61 17.06
CA LYS A 86 -5.40 12.03 17.34
C LYS A 86 -4.47 10.82 17.61
N GLU A 87 -4.94 9.86 18.40
CA GLU A 87 -4.18 8.65 18.78
C GLU A 87 -3.82 7.78 17.55
N SER A 88 -4.69 7.75 16.54
CA SER A 88 -4.42 7.08 15.26
C SER A 88 -3.49 7.91 14.41
N TYR A 89 -3.84 9.16 14.18
CA TYR A 89 -3.12 10.07 13.29
C TYR A 89 -1.63 10.20 13.66
N GLU A 90 -1.31 10.24 14.95
CA GLU A 90 0.07 10.30 15.45
C GLU A 90 0.91 9.07 15.08
N LYS A 91 0.28 7.95 14.77
CA LYS A 91 0.95 6.70 14.39
C LYS A 91 1.31 6.59 12.90
N ILE A 92 0.89 7.54 12.07
CA ILE A 92 1.34 7.60 10.67
C ILE A 92 2.82 7.97 10.69
N ARG A 93 3.69 7.14 10.10
CA ARG A 93 5.14 7.35 10.08
C ARG A 93 5.71 7.00 8.71
N LEU A 94 6.67 7.79 8.27
CA LEU A 94 7.51 7.45 7.12
C LEU A 94 8.56 6.42 7.53
N TYR A 95 8.91 5.53 6.60
CA TYR A 95 10.18 4.84 6.72
C TYR A 95 11.34 5.82 6.59
N GLU A 96 12.43 5.52 7.29
CA GLU A 96 13.65 6.32 7.17
C GLU A 96 14.12 6.32 5.71
N GLY A 97 14.43 7.50 5.20
CA GLY A 97 14.89 7.70 3.82
C GLY A 97 13.82 7.74 2.74
N SER A 98 12.53 7.56 3.07
CA SER A 98 11.44 7.61 2.07
C SER A 98 11.46 8.89 1.24
N ILE A 99 11.52 10.05 1.89
CA ILE A 99 11.54 11.33 1.19
C ILE A 99 12.80 11.47 0.33
N SER A 100 13.97 11.12 0.86
CA SER A 100 15.23 11.17 0.10
C SER A 100 15.21 10.26 -1.13
N CYS A 101 14.58 9.08 -1.01
CA CYS A 101 14.39 8.17 -2.14
C CYS A 101 13.51 8.81 -3.23
N LEU A 102 12.35 9.36 -2.84
CA LEU A 102 11.42 9.99 -3.76
C LEU A 102 12.05 11.22 -4.45
N GLU A 103 12.79 12.05 -3.71
CA GLU A 103 13.53 13.19 -4.26
C GLU A 103 14.56 12.79 -5.31
N LYS A 104 15.32 11.71 -5.07
CA LYS A 104 16.32 11.20 -6.02
C LYS A 104 15.73 10.65 -7.32
N LEU A 105 14.49 10.20 -7.29
CA LEU A 105 13.80 9.60 -8.43
C LEU A 105 12.89 10.58 -9.17
N LYS A 106 12.39 11.62 -8.48
CA LYS A 106 11.51 12.63 -9.04
C LYS A 106 12.09 13.27 -10.30
N GLY A 107 11.27 13.33 -11.35
CA GLY A 107 11.63 13.97 -12.62
C GLY A 107 12.55 13.14 -13.53
N LYS A 108 13.02 11.96 -13.08
CA LYS A 108 13.82 11.05 -13.90
C LYS A 108 12.95 10.10 -14.72
N MET A 109 11.81 9.72 -14.18
CA MET A 109 10.84 8.82 -14.79
C MET A 109 9.45 9.12 -14.23
N LYS A 110 8.40 8.63 -14.89
CA LYS A 110 7.03 8.77 -14.41
C LYS A 110 6.87 7.99 -13.09
N MET A 111 6.28 8.62 -12.08
CA MET A 111 6.05 8.00 -10.77
C MET A 111 4.56 7.96 -10.45
N ILE A 112 4.03 6.77 -10.21
CA ILE A 112 2.63 6.55 -9.86
C ILE A 112 2.57 5.84 -8.51
N LEU A 113 1.86 6.43 -7.55
CA LEU A 113 1.50 5.73 -6.32
C LEU A 113 0.26 4.87 -6.59
N ILE A 114 0.33 3.58 -6.26
CA ILE A 114 -0.79 2.63 -6.36
C ILE A 114 -0.97 1.92 -5.03
N THR A 115 -2.08 2.17 -4.35
CA THR A 115 -2.36 1.62 -3.02
C THR A 115 -3.71 0.92 -2.95
N ASN A 116 -3.82 -0.13 -2.13
CA ASN A 116 -5.09 -0.73 -1.74
C ASN A 116 -5.85 0.13 -0.70
N ALA A 117 -5.19 1.11 -0.07
CA ALA A 117 -5.85 1.97 0.89
C ALA A 117 -7.03 2.74 0.25
N HIS A 118 -8.14 2.84 0.98
CA HIS A 118 -9.27 3.67 0.56
C HIS A 118 -8.86 5.13 0.40
N ARG A 119 -9.46 5.87 -0.56
CA ARG A 119 -9.16 7.30 -0.80
C ARG A 119 -9.21 8.15 0.48
N LYS A 120 -10.17 7.89 1.35
CA LYS A 120 -10.29 8.59 2.64
C LYS A 120 -9.05 8.35 3.52
N THR A 121 -8.52 7.10 3.55
CA THR A 121 -7.28 6.78 4.29
C THR A 121 -6.07 7.45 3.67
N LEU A 122 -5.93 7.40 2.34
CA LEU A 122 -4.86 8.10 1.63
C LEU A 122 -4.87 9.60 1.97
N ASN A 123 -6.02 10.25 1.90
CA ASN A 123 -6.14 11.68 2.21
C ASN A 123 -5.74 12.00 3.66
N ILE A 124 -6.07 11.14 4.64
CA ILE A 124 -5.64 11.30 6.03
C ILE A 124 -4.10 11.25 6.13
N LYS A 125 -3.48 10.29 5.43
CA LYS A 125 -2.01 10.13 5.43
C LYS A 125 -1.31 11.31 4.76
N LEU A 126 -1.86 11.80 3.64
CA LEU A 126 -1.34 12.96 2.92
C LEU A 126 -1.45 14.28 3.72
N GLN A 127 -2.42 14.41 4.62
CA GLN A 127 -2.48 15.56 5.54
C GLN A 127 -1.29 15.61 6.51
N LYS A 128 -0.70 14.45 6.84
CA LYS A 128 0.48 14.40 7.70
C LYS A 128 1.78 14.52 6.92
N TYR A 129 1.85 13.83 5.79
CA TYR A 129 3.00 13.84 4.89
C TYR A 129 2.50 14.05 3.46
N ASP A 130 2.65 15.26 2.95
CA ASP A 130 2.26 15.55 1.57
C ASP A 130 3.23 14.88 0.60
N LEU A 131 2.80 13.76 0.06
CA LEU A 131 3.54 13.00 -0.95
C LEU A 131 3.18 13.44 -2.38
N SER A 132 2.17 14.29 -2.56
CA SER A 132 1.69 14.69 -3.89
C SER A 132 2.76 15.32 -4.78
N PRO A 133 3.77 16.07 -4.28
CA PRO A 133 4.79 16.64 -5.14
C PRO A 133 5.71 15.61 -5.82
N TYR A 134 5.69 14.35 -5.37
CA TYR A 134 6.59 13.32 -5.89
C TYR A 134 5.97 12.41 -6.95
N PHE A 135 4.65 12.41 -7.07
CA PHE A 135 3.93 11.49 -7.94
C PHE A 135 3.16 12.23 -9.04
N ASP A 136 3.26 11.74 -10.27
CA ASP A 136 2.43 12.21 -11.38
C ASP A 136 0.96 11.82 -11.21
N GLU A 137 0.72 10.65 -10.57
CA GLU A 137 -0.62 10.12 -10.29
C GLU A 137 -0.64 9.41 -8.94
N MET A 138 -1.77 9.47 -8.24
CA MET A 138 -2.02 8.74 -6.99
C MET A 138 -3.32 7.96 -7.09
N VAL A 139 -3.20 6.65 -7.20
CA VAL A 139 -4.29 5.73 -7.53
C VAL A 139 -4.64 4.87 -6.32
N CYS A 140 -5.92 4.88 -5.93
CA CYS A 140 -6.47 3.90 -5.00
C CYS A 140 -7.09 2.76 -5.81
N ALA A 141 -6.68 1.52 -5.55
CA ALA A 141 -7.09 0.34 -6.33
C ALA A 141 -8.61 0.19 -6.44
N HIS A 142 -9.34 0.46 -5.35
CA HIS A 142 -10.80 0.37 -5.33
C HIS A 142 -11.49 1.32 -6.33
N GLU A 143 -10.88 2.43 -6.71
CA GLU A 143 -11.41 3.37 -7.73
C GLU A 143 -11.38 2.76 -9.13
N LEU A 144 -10.59 1.72 -9.32
CA LEU A 144 -10.57 0.88 -10.51
C LEU A 144 -11.40 -0.40 -10.34
N HIS A 145 -12.16 -0.50 -9.25
CA HIS A 145 -13.04 -1.62 -8.87
C HIS A 145 -12.34 -2.95 -8.53
N TYR A 146 -11.03 -2.95 -8.34
CA TYR A 146 -10.21 -4.12 -8.03
C TYR A 146 -9.30 -3.88 -6.84
N VAL A 147 -8.54 -4.88 -6.46
CA VAL A 147 -7.45 -4.84 -5.47
C VAL A 147 -6.14 -5.26 -6.15
N LYS A 148 -4.99 -4.93 -5.56
CA LYS A 148 -3.67 -5.27 -6.16
C LYS A 148 -3.43 -6.78 -6.29
N GLU A 149 -4.17 -7.58 -5.52
CA GLU A 149 -4.18 -9.04 -5.60
C GLU A 149 -4.92 -9.60 -6.82
N ASP A 150 -5.64 -8.73 -7.56
CA ASP A 150 -6.36 -9.08 -8.80
C ASP A 150 -5.56 -8.63 -10.01
N VAL A 151 -5.32 -9.53 -10.95
CA VAL A 151 -4.60 -9.19 -12.19
C VAL A 151 -5.34 -8.14 -13.02
N GLN A 152 -6.66 -8.07 -12.93
CA GLN A 152 -7.50 -7.09 -13.63
C GLN A 152 -7.18 -5.65 -13.24
N LEU A 153 -6.78 -5.39 -11.98
CA LEU A 153 -6.34 -4.06 -11.57
C LEU A 153 -5.23 -3.54 -12.48
N TRP A 154 -4.24 -4.39 -12.73
CA TRP A 154 -3.04 -4.02 -13.49
C TRP A 154 -3.38 -3.74 -14.96
N TYR A 155 -4.27 -4.52 -15.57
CA TYR A 155 -4.77 -4.22 -16.92
C TYR A 155 -5.54 -2.90 -17.00
N MET A 156 -6.39 -2.63 -16.00
CA MET A 156 -7.12 -1.35 -15.91
C MET A 156 -6.15 -0.18 -15.71
N LEU A 157 -5.15 -0.33 -14.84
CA LEU A 157 -4.12 0.68 -14.59
C LEU A 157 -3.33 0.97 -15.87
N ARG A 158 -2.87 -0.07 -16.57
CA ARG A 158 -2.16 0.03 -17.85
C ARG A 158 -2.93 0.85 -18.87
N SER A 159 -4.19 0.48 -19.07
CA SER A 159 -5.07 1.13 -20.05
C SER A 159 -5.38 2.58 -19.69
N ARG A 160 -5.78 2.85 -18.43
CA ARG A 160 -6.21 4.18 -17.97
C ARG A 160 -5.08 5.20 -18.00
N TYR A 161 -3.88 4.81 -17.59
CA TYR A 161 -2.74 5.71 -17.46
C TYR A 161 -1.72 5.59 -18.60
N ARG A 162 -2.02 4.76 -19.61
CA ARG A 162 -1.19 4.53 -20.81
C ARG A 162 0.25 4.17 -20.45
N ILE A 163 0.41 3.20 -19.55
CA ILE A 163 1.71 2.76 -19.04
C ILE A 163 2.25 1.64 -19.93
N ASP A 164 3.52 1.76 -20.33
CA ASP A 164 4.25 0.66 -20.94
C ASP A 164 4.82 -0.27 -19.86
N PHE A 165 4.20 -1.43 -19.69
CA PHE A 165 4.60 -2.39 -18.65
C PHE A 165 5.97 -3.02 -18.92
N GLU A 166 6.45 -3.06 -20.16
CA GLU A 166 7.79 -3.55 -20.49
C GLU A 166 8.89 -2.62 -19.94
N LYS A 167 8.56 -1.35 -19.75
CA LYS A 167 9.45 -0.32 -19.19
C LYS A 167 9.03 0.13 -17.79
N THR A 168 8.29 -0.71 -17.07
CA THR A 168 7.76 -0.39 -15.73
C THR A 168 8.40 -1.26 -14.67
N VAL A 169 8.72 -0.66 -13.52
CA VAL A 169 9.14 -1.36 -12.30
C VAL A 169 8.09 -1.15 -11.21
N LEU A 170 7.62 -2.24 -10.61
CA LEU A 170 6.73 -2.23 -9.44
C LEU A 170 7.55 -2.32 -8.16
N ILE A 171 7.25 -1.48 -7.17
CA ILE A 171 7.89 -1.46 -5.85
C ILE A 171 6.80 -1.70 -4.81
N ASP A 172 6.86 -2.85 -4.13
CA ASP A 172 5.80 -3.31 -3.21
C ASP A 172 6.42 -4.19 -2.09
N ASP A 173 5.83 -4.18 -0.90
CA ASP A 173 6.23 -5.04 0.22
C ASP A 173 5.46 -6.37 0.26
N THR A 174 4.46 -6.53 -0.60
CA THR A 174 3.61 -7.71 -0.67
C THR A 174 3.92 -8.54 -1.93
N ILE A 175 4.58 -9.69 -1.73
CA ILE A 175 5.02 -10.55 -2.84
C ILE A 175 3.86 -10.99 -3.75
N LYS A 176 2.64 -11.16 -3.21
CA LYS A 176 1.46 -11.49 -4.01
C LYS A 176 1.12 -10.40 -5.00
N ASN A 177 1.20 -9.12 -4.60
CA ASN A 177 0.98 -7.98 -5.49
C ASN A 177 2.02 -7.95 -6.61
N ILE A 178 3.28 -8.20 -6.26
CA ILE A 178 4.37 -8.31 -7.24
C ILE A 178 4.07 -9.39 -8.27
N TYR A 179 3.70 -10.61 -7.85
CA TYR A 179 3.36 -11.68 -8.79
C TYR A 179 2.17 -11.34 -9.68
N MET A 180 1.16 -10.63 -9.16
CA MET A 180 0.03 -10.20 -9.99
C MET A 180 0.44 -9.14 -11.01
N GLY A 181 1.26 -8.16 -10.62
CA GLY A 181 1.81 -7.17 -11.54
C GLY A 181 2.68 -7.79 -12.65
N LEU A 182 3.59 -8.70 -12.28
CA LEU A 182 4.42 -9.43 -13.25
C LEU A 182 3.59 -10.31 -14.19
N SER A 183 2.51 -10.94 -13.68
CA SER A 183 1.58 -11.74 -14.48
C SER A 183 0.80 -10.91 -15.49
N ALA A 184 0.56 -9.64 -15.17
CA ALA A 184 -0.08 -8.68 -16.08
C ALA A 184 0.88 -8.10 -17.15
N GLY A 185 2.19 -8.42 -17.05
CA GLY A 185 3.20 -8.00 -18.02
C GLY A 185 4.15 -6.89 -17.55
N ILE A 186 4.09 -6.47 -16.27
CA ILE A 186 5.12 -5.60 -15.71
C ILE A 186 6.47 -6.31 -15.80
N SER A 187 7.49 -5.61 -16.32
CA SER A 187 8.76 -6.26 -16.68
C SER A 187 9.57 -6.69 -15.47
N LYS A 188 9.61 -5.86 -14.42
CA LYS A 188 10.46 -6.06 -13.25
C LYS A 188 9.80 -5.51 -11.99
N ALA A 189 10.25 -5.99 -10.83
CA ALA A 189 9.79 -5.51 -9.54
C ALA A 189 10.93 -5.40 -8.51
N ILE A 190 10.75 -4.51 -7.55
CA ILE A 190 11.52 -4.43 -6.31
C ILE A 190 10.60 -4.87 -5.18
N TYR A 191 10.97 -5.95 -4.52
CA TYR A 191 10.34 -6.38 -3.28
C TYR A 191 11.04 -5.69 -2.10
N LEU A 192 10.28 -4.94 -1.31
CA LEU A 192 10.79 -4.33 -0.07
C LEU A 192 10.39 -5.18 1.14
N GLY A 193 11.34 -5.93 1.68
CA GLY A 193 11.11 -6.78 2.85
C GLY A 193 12.33 -7.59 3.23
N ASN A 194 12.27 -8.20 4.42
CA ASN A 194 13.39 -8.97 4.99
C ASN A 194 13.46 -10.40 4.46
N GLU A 195 12.44 -10.88 3.78
CA GLU A 195 12.43 -12.22 3.23
C GLU A 195 13.20 -12.25 1.90
N LYS A 196 14.14 -13.19 1.79
CA LYS A 196 14.79 -13.45 0.51
C LYS A 196 13.89 -14.37 -0.31
N TYR A 197 13.04 -13.79 -1.12
CA TYR A 197 12.41 -14.55 -2.18
C TYR A 197 13.48 -14.93 -3.21
N ALA A 198 13.44 -16.18 -3.70
CA ALA A 198 14.36 -16.64 -4.73
C ALA A 198 14.34 -15.61 -5.88
N SER A 199 15.44 -14.93 -6.08
CA SER A 199 15.59 -13.91 -7.11
C SER A 199 15.33 -14.55 -8.46
N SER A 200 14.11 -14.36 -8.96
CA SER A 200 13.89 -14.51 -10.38
C SER A 200 14.60 -13.35 -11.08
N ASN A 201 14.99 -13.51 -12.35
CA ASN A 201 15.59 -12.41 -13.13
C ASN A 201 14.68 -11.15 -13.25
N LYS A 202 13.51 -11.16 -12.58
CA LYS A 202 12.52 -10.10 -12.61
C LYS A 202 12.27 -9.42 -11.26
N ILE A 203 12.69 -10.02 -10.13
CA ILE A 203 12.46 -9.49 -8.78
C ILE A 203 13.77 -9.22 -8.10
N LEU A 204 13.99 -7.97 -7.69
CA LEU A 204 15.10 -7.56 -6.83
C LEU A 204 14.58 -7.37 -5.40
N SER A 205 15.14 -8.10 -4.43
CA SER A 205 14.78 -7.92 -3.02
C SER A 205 15.70 -6.91 -2.37
N MET A 206 15.12 -5.94 -1.68
CA MET A 206 15.81 -4.92 -0.90
C MET A 206 15.21 -4.83 0.50
N SER A 207 16.01 -4.51 1.50
CA SER A 207 15.58 -4.37 2.89
C SER A 207 15.20 -2.93 3.25
N SER A 208 15.56 -1.96 2.43
CA SER A 208 15.35 -0.53 2.69
C SER A 208 14.94 0.23 1.44
N ILE A 209 14.00 1.15 1.58
CA ILE A 209 13.63 2.10 0.52
C ILE A 209 14.81 3.01 0.14
N ASN A 210 15.76 3.23 1.05
CA ASN A 210 16.97 4.00 0.76
C ASN A 210 17.80 3.43 -0.39
N ASP A 211 17.73 2.10 -0.61
CA ASP A 211 18.53 1.40 -1.60
C ASP A 211 17.89 1.45 -3.00
N VAL A 212 16.59 1.74 -3.07
CA VAL A 212 15.81 1.74 -4.33
C VAL A 212 16.45 2.60 -5.43
N PRO A 213 16.94 3.83 -5.17
CA PRO A 213 17.55 4.64 -6.23
C PRO A 213 18.78 3.99 -6.88
N SER A 214 19.50 3.12 -6.16
CA SER A 214 20.70 2.46 -6.69
C SER A 214 20.40 1.49 -7.84
N ALA A 215 19.17 0.98 -7.93
CA ALA A 215 18.73 0.10 -9.00
C ALA A 215 18.57 0.82 -10.36
N PHE A 216 18.60 2.16 -10.38
CA PHE A 216 18.36 2.99 -11.57
C PHE A 216 19.56 3.84 -11.98
N ASN A 217 20.73 3.68 -11.33
CA ASN A 217 21.96 4.41 -11.60
C ASN A 217 22.91 3.65 -12.54
#